data_fa89d315d300f85c47d596e4938847a1
#
_entry.id   fa89d315d300f85c47d596e4938847a1
#
_cell.length_a   1.000
_cell.length_b   1.000
_cell.length_c   1.000
_cell.angle_alpha   90.00
_cell.angle_beta   90.00
_cell.angle_gamma   90.00
#
_symmetry.space_group_name_H-M   'P 1'
#
loop_
_entity.id
_entity.type
_entity.pdbx_description
1 polymer ?
#
loop_
_entity_poly.entity_id
_entity_poly.type
_entity_poly.pdbx_seq_one_letter_code
_entity_poly.pdbx_strand_id
1 'polypeptide(L)'
;MSMNGSLDSGPIKMPVALIDVLAAHQLKEGLLLALLQRDSHPLPQSISVSLYDAAICSLTNQASNFLMQHKIPERIGSLHPNIAPYGELFQTADQKTVTFAIGSDLHFEKLCTYLNKVQIFENPLYVSNQTRVVHRQKLYEELIPAIAALNSANLMEDMKKLHIPFGIIKNLKDVFDHPAAMKLVREEMIENTSTKRITQIAFKWN
;
A
#
# COMPACT_ATOMS: atom_id res chain seq x y z
N MET A 1 16.08 -2.35 0.97
CA MET A 1 16.45 -2.74 -0.42
C MET A 1 16.43 -4.26 -0.62
N SER A 2 16.87 -5.07 0.34
CA SER A 2 16.88 -6.56 0.21
C SER A 2 15.49 -7.16 -0.04
N MET A 3 14.44 -6.55 0.47
CA MET A 3 13.04 -6.99 0.34
C MET A 3 12.29 -6.37 -0.86
N ASN A 4 12.87 -5.38 -1.53
CA ASN A 4 12.20 -4.65 -2.60
C ASN A 4 12.65 -5.16 -3.97
N GLY A 5 11.70 -5.52 -4.81
CA GLY A 5 11.91 -6.09 -6.14
C GLY A 5 11.14 -7.38 -6.36
N SER A 6 11.15 -7.88 -7.60
CA SER A 6 10.62 -9.20 -7.95
C SER A 6 11.61 -10.31 -7.54
N LEU A 7 11.13 -11.55 -7.54
CA LEU A 7 11.93 -12.72 -7.16
C LEU A 7 13.27 -12.77 -7.91
N ASP A 8 13.23 -12.52 -9.21
CA ASP A 8 14.39 -12.62 -10.13
C ASP A 8 15.16 -11.30 -10.27
N SER A 9 14.75 -10.21 -9.61
CA SER A 9 15.48 -8.96 -9.63
C SER A 9 16.59 -8.90 -8.58
N GLY A 10 17.62 -8.09 -8.81
CA GLY A 10 18.51 -7.65 -7.73
C GLY A 10 17.76 -6.75 -6.73
N PRO A 11 18.44 -6.30 -5.65
CA PRO A 11 17.87 -5.31 -4.73
C PRO A 11 17.50 -4.02 -5.46
N ILE A 12 16.23 -3.60 -5.38
CA ILE A 12 15.70 -2.41 -6.05
C ILE A 12 15.45 -1.32 -5.02
N LYS A 13 15.92 -0.10 -5.30
CA LYS A 13 15.60 1.09 -4.52
C LYS A 13 14.16 1.53 -4.80
N MET A 14 13.43 1.92 -3.76
CA MET A 14 12.14 2.59 -3.95
C MET A 14 12.35 3.93 -4.69
N PRO A 15 11.54 4.26 -5.71
CA PRO A 15 11.73 5.48 -6.51
C PRO A 15 11.42 6.76 -5.73
N VAL A 16 10.67 6.68 -4.63
CA VAL A 16 10.36 7.79 -3.72
C VAL A 16 11.30 7.74 -2.53
N ALA A 17 11.78 8.90 -2.06
CA ALA A 17 12.59 9.05 -0.85
C ALA A 17 11.71 8.87 0.42
N LEU A 18 11.11 7.67 0.56
CA LEU A 18 10.08 7.40 1.58
C LEU A 18 10.65 7.51 3.00
N ILE A 19 11.89 7.07 3.24
CA ILE A 19 12.52 7.13 4.56
C ILE A 19 12.76 8.58 5.00
N ASP A 20 13.15 9.46 4.08
CA ASP A 20 13.29 10.89 4.34
C ASP A 20 11.95 11.53 4.75
N VAL A 21 10.87 11.16 4.04
CA VAL A 21 9.50 11.61 4.37
C VAL A 21 9.09 11.10 5.75
N LEU A 22 9.34 9.84 6.08
CA LEU A 22 9.00 9.25 7.39
C LEU A 22 9.82 9.90 8.52
N ALA A 23 11.12 10.11 8.33
CA ALA A 23 11.96 10.79 9.31
C ALA A 23 11.48 12.23 9.57
N ALA A 24 11.09 12.96 8.51
CA ALA A 24 10.53 14.31 8.64
C ALA A 24 9.20 14.31 9.42
N HIS A 25 8.34 13.28 9.21
CA HIS A 25 7.10 13.13 9.98
C HIS A 25 7.39 12.83 11.44
N GLN A 26 8.30 11.92 11.77
CA GLN A 26 8.68 11.61 13.15
C GLN A 26 9.31 12.82 13.86
N LEU A 27 10.16 13.57 13.18
CA LEU A 27 10.71 14.82 13.74
C LEU A 27 9.59 15.83 14.04
N LYS A 28 8.64 16.01 13.14
CA LYS A 28 7.47 16.86 13.36
C LYS A 28 6.64 16.42 14.56
N GLU A 29 6.41 15.11 14.72
CA GLU A 29 5.69 14.55 15.87
C GLU A 29 6.43 14.83 17.19
N GLY A 30 7.74 14.60 17.21
CA GLY A 30 8.57 14.94 18.38
C GLY A 30 8.51 16.41 18.74
N LEU A 31 8.58 17.30 17.75
CA LEU A 31 8.45 18.76 17.96
C LEU A 31 7.07 19.13 18.54
N LEU A 32 6.00 18.54 18.02
CA LEU A 32 4.64 18.79 18.55
C LEU A 32 4.50 18.29 19.98
N LEU A 33 5.04 17.12 20.32
CA LEU A 33 5.05 16.61 21.69
C LEU A 33 5.84 17.54 22.64
N ALA A 34 7.01 18.01 22.23
CA ALA A 34 7.80 18.97 23.03
C ALA A 34 7.04 20.28 23.25
N LEU A 35 6.34 20.78 22.23
CA LEU A 35 5.50 21.98 22.37
C LEU A 35 4.33 21.77 23.33
N LEU A 36 3.68 20.61 23.30
CA LEU A 36 2.60 20.26 24.21
C LEU A 36 3.08 20.12 25.66
N GLN A 37 4.30 19.65 25.86
CA GLN A 37 4.89 19.46 27.19
C GLN A 37 5.62 20.70 27.74
N ARG A 38 5.75 21.75 26.97
CA ARG A 38 6.56 22.94 27.31
C ARG A 38 6.25 23.55 28.66
N ASP A 39 4.97 23.60 29.06
CA ASP A 39 4.56 24.22 30.30
C ASP A 39 4.86 23.34 31.52
N SER A 40 4.89 22.02 31.36
CA SER A 40 5.26 21.05 32.42
C SER A 40 6.77 20.74 32.44
N HIS A 41 7.48 20.97 31.35
CA HIS A 41 8.91 20.73 31.18
C HIS A 41 9.59 21.97 30.59
N PRO A 42 9.84 23.02 31.40
CA PRO A 42 10.30 24.32 30.89
C PRO A 42 11.77 24.33 30.46
N LEU A 43 12.52 23.24 30.68
CA LEU A 43 13.91 23.13 30.24
C LEU A 43 14.00 22.91 28.74
N PRO A 44 15.03 23.46 28.08
CA PRO A 44 15.26 23.21 26.65
C PRO A 44 15.34 21.71 26.35
N GLN A 45 14.58 21.27 25.34
CA GLN A 45 14.58 19.88 24.86
C GLN A 45 15.23 19.82 23.48
N SER A 46 16.07 18.82 23.27
CA SER A 46 16.64 18.49 21.97
C SER A 46 15.97 17.26 21.41
N ILE A 47 15.51 17.34 20.16
CA ILE A 47 14.87 16.23 19.44
C ILE A 47 15.71 15.92 18.22
N SER A 48 16.09 14.65 18.08
CA SER A 48 16.82 14.15 16.91
C SER A 48 16.13 12.90 16.35
N VAL A 49 16.14 12.76 15.03
CA VAL A 49 15.66 11.57 14.32
C VAL A 49 16.72 11.21 13.29
N SER A 50 17.18 9.97 13.31
CA SER A 50 18.07 9.45 12.26
C SER A 50 17.26 8.78 11.15
N LEU A 51 17.76 8.83 9.92
CA LEU A 51 17.19 8.07 8.81
C LEU A 51 17.23 6.56 9.06
N TYR A 52 18.26 6.09 9.76
CA TYR A 52 18.42 4.69 10.12
C TYR A 52 17.29 4.21 11.06
N ASP A 53 17.04 4.96 12.14
CA ASP A 53 15.97 4.60 13.09
C ASP A 53 14.60 4.71 12.44
N ALA A 54 14.35 5.74 11.63
CA ALA A 54 13.12 5.88 10.86
C ALA A 54 12.91 4.71 9.89
N ALA A 55 13.97 4.23 9.25
CA ALA A 55 13.91 3.05 8.39
C ALA A 55 13.56 1.78 9.17
N ILE A 56 14.18 1.56 10.35
CA ILE A 56 13.89 0.39 11.20
C ILE A 56 12.44 0.43 11.70
N CYS A 57 11.98 1.57 12.21
CA CYS A 57 10.60 1.75 12.68
C CYS A 57 9.57 1.52 11.57
N SER A 58 9.94 1.73 10.30
CA SER A 58 9.05 1.51 9.14
C SER A 58 8.91 0.04 8.71
N LEU A 59 9.70 -0.89 9.28
CA LEU A 59 9.67 -2.30 8.86
C LEU A 59 8.39 -3.03 9.25
N THR A 60 7.67 -2.56 10.27
CA THR A 60 6.35 -3.06 10.71
C THR A 60 6.25 -4.60 10.77
N ASN A 61 5.36 -5.20 9.98
CA ASN A 61 5.13 -6.65 9.94
C ASN A 61 6.37 -7.47 9.48
N GLN A 62 7.24 -6.91 8.66
CA GLN A 62 8.46 -7.60 8.22
C GLN A 62 9.44 -7.79 9.39
N ALA A 63 9.57 -6.77 10.24
CA ALA A 63 10.36 -6.90 11.48
C ALA A 63 9.74 -7.93 12.42
N SER A 64 8.40 -7.92 12.60
CA SER A 64 7.71 -8.92 13.43
C SER A 64 7.90 -10.35 12.91
N ASN A 65 7.80 -10.56 11.59
CA ASN A 65 8.04 -11.87 10.98
C ASN A 65 9.47 -12.38 11.28
N PHE A 66 10.47 -11.50 11.19
CA PHE A 66 11.85 -11.88 11.50
C PHE A 66 12.07 -12.11 12.99
N LEU A 67 11.64 -11.18 13.85
CA LEU A 67 11.90 -11.25 15.29
C LEU A 67 11.18 -12.41 15.97
N MET A 68 9.96 -12.77 15.50
CA MET A 68 9.15 -13.83 16.10
C MET A 68 9.35 -15.21 15.48
N GLN A 69 9.66 -15.26 14.18
CA GLN A 69 9.72 -16.52 13.42
C GLN A 69 11.08 -16.76 12.77
N HIS A 70 12.03 -15.84 12.91
CA HIS A 70 13.33 -15.84 12.24
C HIS A 70 13.24 -15.95 10.70
N LYS A 71 12.08 -15.55 10.14
CA LYS A 71 11.85 -15.56 8.71
C LYS A 71 12.50 -14.34 8.07
N ILE A 72 13.56 -14.56 7.31
CA ILE A 72 14.22 -13.48 6.55
C ILE A 72 13.31 -13.09 5.37
N PRO A 73 12.90 -11.80 5.26
CA PRO A 73 12.07 -11.37 4.15
C PRO A 73 12.82 -11.46 2.81
N GLU A 74 12.14 -12.01 1.81
CA GLU A 74 12.62 -12.11 0.43
C GLU A 74 11.93 -11.09 -0.47
N ARG A 75 12.44 -10.94 -1.69
CA ARG A 75 11.78 -10.15 -2.73
C ARG A 75 10.64 -10.95 -3.35
N ILE A 76 9.42 -10.50 -3.14
CA ILE A 76 8.20 -11.16 -3.62
C ILE A 76 7.34 -10.24 -4.51
N GLY A 77 7.96 -9.20 -5.09
CA GLY A 77 7.26 -8.23 -5.92
C GLY A 77 6.26 -7.38 -5.12
N SER A 78 5.05 -7.29 -5.62
CA SER A 78 3.94 -6.56 -5.00
C SER A 78 3.16 -7.36 -3.97
N LEU A 79 3.47 -8.63 -3.76
CA LEU A 79 2.71 -9.54 -2.89
C LEU A 79 2.84 -9.17 -1.41
N HIS A 80 1.76 -9.31 -0.66
CA HIS A 80 1.82 -9.21 0.80
C HIS A 80 2.34 -10.53 1.39
N PRO A 81 3.32 -10.51 2.32
CA PRO A 81 3.94 -11.75 2.82
C PRO A 81 2.99 -12.65 3.63
N ASN A 82 1.98 -12.08 4.27
CA ASN A 82 1.13 -12.78 5.24
C ASN A 82 -0.36 -12.83 4.84
N ILE A 83 -0.74 -12.25 3.70
CA ILE A 83 -2.15 -12.15 3.27
C ILE A 83 -2.26 -12.48 1.78
N ALA A 84 -3.30 -13.24 1.41
CA ALA A 84 -3.63 -13.56 0.01
C ALA A 84 -5.16 -13.66 -0.22
N PRO A 85 -5.67 -13.17 -1.39
CA PRO A 85 -4.93 -12.38 -2.39
C PRO A 85 -4.73 -10.93 -1.91
N TYR A 86 -3.49 -10.45 -1.89
CA TYR A 86 -3.13 -9.08 -1.52
C TYR A 86 -1.86 -8.69 -2.29
N GLY A 87 -2.02 -7.80 -3.26
CA GLY A 87 -0.92 -7.32 -4.09
C GLY A 87 -0.69 -8.11 -5.37
N GLU A 88 -1.42 -9.19 -5.61
CA GLU A 88 -1.45 -9.85 -6.92
C GLU A 88 -1.92 -8.87 -7.99
N LEU A 89 -1.26 -8.88 -9.15
CA LEU A 89 -1.56 -8.01 -10.27
C LEU A 89 -2.34 -8.77 -11.34
N PHE A 90 -3.55 -8.31 -11.65
CA PHE A 90 -4.41 -8.90 -12.66
C PHE A 90 -4.57 -7.95 -13.84
N GLN A 91 -4.81 -8.50 -15.03
CA GLN A 91 -5.18 -7.74 -16.22
C GLN A 91 -6.68 -7.84 -16.45
N THR A 92 -7.33 -6.71 -16.69
CA THR A 92 -8.77 -6.63 -17.03
C THR A 92 -8.99 -6.68 -18.54
N ALA A 93 -10.24 -6.82 -19.01
CA ALA A 93 -10.61 -6.85 -20.41
C ALA A 93 -10.17 -5.57 -21.17
N ASP A 94 -10.16 -4.43 -20.51
CA ASP A 94 -9.70 -3.14 -21.04
C ASP A 94 -8.19 -2.89 -20.83
N GLN A 95 -7.41 -3.96 -20.61
CA GLN A 95 -5.94 -3.95 -20.48
C GLN A 95 -5.41 -3.06 -19.36
N LYS A 96 -6.18 -2.89 -18.28
CA LYS A 96 -5.71 -2.20 -17.07
C LYS A 96 -5.17 -3.22 -16.08
N THR A 97 -4.06 -2.85 -15.44
CA THR A 97 -3.53 -3.63 -14.32
C THR A 97 -4.26 -3.24 -13.05
N VAL A 98 -4.78 -4.23 -12.33
CA VAL A 98 -5.54 -4.04 -11.11
C VAL A 98 -5.00 -4.93 -9.99
N THR A 99 -5.28 -4.53 -8.76
CA THR A 99 -4.88 -5.28 -7.56
C THR A 99 -5.97 -5.21 -6.48
N PHE A 100 -6.01 -6.25 -5.65
CA PHE A 100 -6.88 -6.32 -4.48
C PHE A 100 -6.05 -6.30 -3.19
N ALA A 101 -6.70 -5.88 -2.09
CA ALA A 101 -6.16 -5.99 -0.75
C ALA A 101 -7.17 -6.74 0.14
N ILE A 102 -7.26 -8.05 -0.03
CA ILE A 102 -8.25 -8.91 0.63
C ILE A 102 -7.76 -9.22 2.06
N GLY A 103 -8.06 -8.34 2.99
CA GLY A 103 -7.59 -8.42 4.38
C GLY A 103 -8.40 -9.35 5.29
N SER A 104 -9.54 -9.91 4.84
CA SER A 104 -10.40 -10.78 5.66
C SER A 104 -11.08 -11.86 4.83
N ASP A 105 -11.52 -12.94 5.50
CA ASP A 105 -12.24 -14.03 4.84
C ASP A 105 -13.60 -13.54 4.30
N LEU A 106 -14.25 -12.59 4.96
CA LEU A 106 -15.46 -11.94 4.46
C LEU A 106 -15.23 -11.18 3.14
N HIS A 107 -14.11 -10.47 3.00
CA HIS A 107 -13.77 -9.83 1.72
C HIS A 107 -13.52 -10.87 0.62
N PHE A 108 -12.90 -11.99 0.97
CA PHE A 108 -12.65 -13.08 0.03
C PHE A 108 -13.95 -13.75 -0.44
N GLU A 109 -14.86 -14.04 0.48
CA GLU A 109 -16.20 -14.57 0.19
C GLU A 109 -16.96 -13.65 -0.77
N LYS A 110 -17.01 -12.34 -0.46
CA LYS A 110 -17.67 -11.35 -1.31
C LYS A 110 -17.06 -11.28 -2.71
N LEU A 111 -15.73 -11.33 -2.80
CA LEU A 111 -15.04 -11.35 -4.10
C LEU A 111 -15.39 -12.60 -4.90
N CYS A 112 -15.35 -13.79 -4.29
CA CYS A 112 -15.69 -15.05 -4.95
C CYS A 112 -17.16 -15.07 -5.40
N THR A 113 -18.07 -14.54 -4.59
CA THR A 113 -19.50 -14.42 -4.93
C THR A 113 -19.68 -13.48 -6.12
N TYR A 114 -19.06 -12.32 -6.10
CA TYR A 114 -19.10 -11.34 -7.21
C TYR A 114 -18.58 -11.94 -8.52
N LEU A 115 -17.51 -12.72 -8.45
CA LEU A 115 -16.91 -13.40 -9.62
C LEU A 115 -17.69 -14.64 -10.07
N ASN A 116 -18.80 -15.01 -9.43
CA ASN A 116 -19.53 -16.27 -9.62
C ASN A 116 -18.61 -17.50 -9.46
N LYS A 117 -17.72 -17.46 -8.46
CA LYS A 117 -16.72 -18.49 -8.16
C LYS A 117 -16.82 -18.95 -6.68
N VAL A 118 -18.05 -19.16 -6.18
CA VAL A 118 -18.29 -19.58 -4.79
C VAL A 118 -17.52 -20.86 -4.45
N GLN A 119 -17.38 -21.79 -5.38
CA GLN A 119 -16.58 -23.01 -5.22
C GLN A 119 -15.11 -22.76 -4.85
N ILE A 120 -14.55 -21.57 -5.18
CA ILE A 120 -13.19 -21.20 -4.76
C ILE A 120 -13.20 -20.89 -3.26
N PHE A 121 -14.18 -20.15 -2.77
CA PHE A 121 -14.31 -19.84 -1.34
C PHE A 121 -14.55 -21.10 -0.50
N GLU A 122 -15.35 -22.04 -1.00
CA GLU A 122 -15.68 -23.30 -0.32
C GLU A 122 -14.54 -24.35 -0.39
N ASN A 123 -13.53 -24.11 -1.21
CA ASN A 123 -12.41 -25.04 -1.36
C ASN A 123 -11.52 -25.05 -0.10
N PRO A 124 -11.27 -26.23 0.52
CA PRO A 124 -10.40 -26.34 1.69
C PRO A 124 -9.01 -25.71 1.54
N LEU A 125 -8.49 -25.59 0.32
CA LEU A 125 -7.22 -24.94 0.04
C LEU A 125 -7.28 -23.41 0.24
N TYR A 126 -8.47 -22.80 0.31
CA TYR A 126 -8.64 -21.35 0.32
C TYR A 126 -9.53 -20.82 1.43
N VAL A 127 -10.08 -21.70 2.28
CA VAL A 127 -11.05 -21.37 3.34
C VAL A 127 -10.51 -20.41 4.39
N SER A 128 -9.21 -20.35 4.61
CA SER A 128 -8.57 -19.43 5.54
C SER A 128 -7.45 -18.63 4.86
N ASN A 129 -7.11 -17.47 5.44
CA ASN A 129 -6.00 -16.68 4.94
C ASN A 129 -4.67 -17.48 4.93
N GLN A 130 -4.43 -18.32 5.96
CA GLN A 130 -3.21 -19.13 6.03
C GLN A 130 -3.12 -20.11 4.87
N THR A 131 -4.21 -20.82 4.57
CA THR A 131 -4.24 -21.76 3.43
C THR A 131 -4.13 -21.04 2.10
N ARG A 132 -4.75 -19.86 1.95
CA ARG A 132 -4.60 -19.03 0.74
C ARG A 132 -3.15 -18.57 0.52
N VAL A 133 -2.45 -18.17 1.58
CA VAL A 133 -1.02 -17.79 1.47
C VAL A 133 -0.16 -18.94 0.98
N VAL A 134 -0.41 -20.17 1.50
CA VAL A 134 0.31 -21.39 1.08
C VAL A 134 0.01 -21.74 -0.38
N HIS A 135 -1.24 -21.61 -0.80
CA HIS A 135 -1.70 -21.98 -2.13
C HIS A 135 -1.90 -20.76 -3.07
N ARG A 136 -1.21 -19.67 -2.79
CA ARG A 136 -1.36 -18.37 -3.46
C ARG A 136 -1.30 -18.44 -4.97
N GLN A 137 -0.29 -19.14 -5.51
CA GLN A 137 -0.09 -19.24 -6.95
C GLN A 137 -1.27 -19.92 -7.63
N LYS A 138 -1.76 -21.02 -7.08
CA LYS A 138 -2.92 -21.73 -7.59
C LYS A 138 -4.19 -20.88 -7.53
N LEU A 139 -4.41 -20.19 -6.41
CA LEU A 139 -5.52 -19.27 -6.25
C LEU A 139 -5.48 -18.14 -7.29
N TYR A 140 -4.30 -17.57 -7.52
CA TYR A 140 -4.09 -16.53 -8.53
C TYR A 140 -4.50 -17.00 -9.92
N GLU A 141 -4.06 -18.20 -10.34
CA GLU A 141 -4.41 -18.82 -11.62
C GLU A 141 -5.91 -19.07 -11.78
N GLU A 142 -6.61 -19.46 -10.71
CA GLU A 142 -8.06 -19.66 -10.72
C GLU A 142 -8.86 -18.35 -10.82
N LEU A 143 -8.30 -17.22 -10.32
CA LEU A 143 -8.94 -15.91 -10.38
C LEU A 143 -8.73 -15.18 -11.70
N ILE A 144 -7.60 -15.39 -12.37
CA ILE A 144 -7.24 -14.70 -13.63
C ILE A 144 -8.38 -14.69 -14.65
N PRO A 145 -8.97 -15.84 -15.06
CA PRO A 145 -9.97 -15.85 -16.13
C PRO A 145 -11.22 -15.02 -15.82
N ALA A 146 -11.65 -15.03 -14.54
CA ALA A 146 -12.82 -14.29 -14.12
C ALA A 146 -12.57 -12.78 -14.11
N ILE A 147 -11.40 -12.33 -13.67
CA ILE A 147 -11.02 -10.92 -13.62
C ILE A 147 -10.71 -10.38 -15.02
N ALA A 148 -10.06 -11.18 -15.86
CA ALA A 148 -9.74 -10.80 -17.25
C ALA A 148 -10.97 -10.54 -18.12
N ALA A 149 -12.13 -11.08 -17.77
CA ALA A 149 -13.40 -10.83 -18.44
C ALA A 149 -14.10 -9.50 -18.04
N LEU A 150 -13.60 -8.81 -17.01
CA LEU A 150 -14.24 -7.62 -16.44
C LEU A 150 -13.61 -6.32 -16.93
N ASN A 151 -14.43 -5.27 -17.03
CA ASN A 151 -13.96 -3.92 -17.27
C ASN A 151 -13.51 -3.25 -15.96
N SER A 152 -12.37 -2.59 -15.98
CA SER A 152 -11.75 -2.01 -14.78
C SER A 152 -12.59 -0.93 -14.10
N ALA A 153 -13.33 -0.11 -14.87
CA ALA A 153 -14.16 0.95 -14.32
C ALA A 153 -15.38 0.36 -13.58
N ASN A 154 -16.07 -0.62 -14.17
CA ASN A 154 -17.18 -1.31 -13.53
C ASN A 154 -16.72 -2.06 -12.28
N LEU A 155 -15.58 -2.73 -12.38
CA LEU A 155 -14.97 -3.44 -11.25
C LEU A 155 -14.66 -2.49 -10.08
N MET A 156 -14.14 -1.28 -10.37
CA MET A 156 -13.89 -0.25 -9.36
C MET A 156 -15.17 0.18 -8.62
N GLU A 157 -16.24 0.42 -9.36
CA GLU A 157 -17.54 0.82 -8.75
C GLU A 157 -18.12 -0.30 -7.89
N ASP A 158 -18.08 -1.54 -8.38
CA ASP A 158 -18.66 -2.67 -7.67
C ASP A 158 -17.84 -3.05 -6.43
N MET A 159 -16.51 -3.02 -6.51
CA MET A 159 -15.66 -3.23 -5.33
C MET A 159 -15.90 -2.16 -4.26
N LYS A 160 -16.14 -0.91 -4.66
CA LYS A 160 -16.51 0.17 -3.74
C LYS A 160 -17.84 -0.11 -3.03
N LYS A 161 -18.88 -0.55 -3.76
CA LYS A 161 -20.19 -0.93 -3.19
C LYS A 161 -20.09 -2.11 -2.21
N LEU A 162 -19.24 -3.08 -2.52
CA LEU A 162 -19.00 -4.26 -1.70
C LEU A 162 -18.06 -4.00 -0.51
N HIS A 163 -17.46 -2.79 -0.44
CA HIS A 163 -16.43 -2.42 0.52
C HIS A 163 -15.20 -3.34 0.44
N ILE A 164 -14.84 -3.79 -0.75
CA ILE A 164 -13.63 -4.56 -1.01
C ILE A 164 -12.50 -3.60 -1.41
N PRO A 165 -11.37 -3.57 -0.70
CA PRO A 165 -10.23 -2.75 -1.09
C PRO A 165 -9.67 -3.20 -2.45
N PHE A 166 -9.66 -2.27 -3.40
CA PHE A 166 -9.30 -2.49 -4.79
C PHE A 166 -8.60 -1.26 -5.36
N GLY A 167 -7.68 -1.46 -6.29
CA GLY A 167 -6.98 -0.37 -6.97
C GLY A 167 -6.62 -0.70 -8.41
N ILE A 168 -6.71 0.32 -9.27
CA ILE A 168 -6.18 0.29 -10.63
C ILE A 168 -4.79 0.92 -10.56
N ILE A 169 -3.78 0.22 -11.12
CA ILE A 169 -2.41 0.76 -11.19
C ILE A 169 -2.39 1.89 -12.21
N LYS A 170 -2.00 3.06 -11.77
CA LYS A 170 -1.98 4.29 -12.56
C LYS A 170 -0.57 4.85 -12.66
N ASN A 171 -0.23 5.43 -13.80
CA ASN A 171 0.94 6.28 -13.93
C ASN A 171 0.67 7.69 -13.35
N LEU A 172 1.69 8.53 -13.24
CA LEU A 172 1.53 9.86 -12.63
C LEU A 172 0.60 10.76 -13.44
N LYS A 173 0.55 10.64 -14.76
CA LYS A 173 -0.40 11.40 -15.58
C LYS A 173 -1.84 11.04 -15.18
N ASP A 174 -2.17 9.75 -15.17
CA ASP A 174 -3.52 9.27 -14.80
C ASP A 174 -3.90 9.64 -13.34
N VAL A 175 -2.90 9.74 -12.44
CA VAL A 175 -3.12 10.20 -11.06
C VAL A 175 -3.48 11.67 -11.03
N PHE A 176 -2.74 12.54 -11.75
CA PHE A 176 -2.98 14.00 -11.76
C PHE A 176 -4.11 14.43 -12.68
N ASP A 177 -4.61 13.59 -13.57
CA ASP A 177 -5.88 13.82 -14.28
C ASP A 177 -7.09 13.73 -13.31
N HIS A 178 -6.91 13.18 -12.08
CA HIS A 178 -7.98 13.06 -11.12
C HIS A 178 -8.15 14.35 -10.28
N PRO A 179 -9.37 14.94 -10.17
CA PRO A 179 -9.59 16.20 -9.45
C PRO A 179 -9.13 16.21 -7.99
N ALA A 180 -9.19 15.06 -7.30
CA ALA A 180 -8.73 14.96 -5.91
C ALA A 180 -7.21 15.13 -5.78
N ALA A 181 -6.43 14.63 -6.75
CA ALA A 181 -4.99 14.80 -6.76
C ALA A 181 -4.59 16.25 -7.07
N MET A 182 -5.30 16.89 -7.99
CA MET A 182 -5.09 18.30 -8.34
C MET A 182 -5.31 19.26 -7.16
N LYS A 183 -6.17 18.93 -6.21
CA LYS A 183 -6.37 19.71 -4.98
C LYS A 183 -5.13 19.72 -4.07
N LEU A 184 -4.21 18.78 -4.24
CA LEU A 184 -2.96 18.68 -3.50
C LEU A 184 -1.80 19.38 -4.20
N VAL A 185 -1.99 19.88 -5.42
CA VAL A 185 -0.97 20.64 -6.15
C VAL A 185 -0.96 22.08 -5.64
N ARG A 186 0.22 22.59 -5.33
CA ARG A 186 0.50 23.98 -4.99
C ARG A 186 1.26 24.62 -6.14
N GLU A 187 0.83 25.83 -6.50
CA GLU A 187 1.54 26.69 -7.45
C GLU A 187 2.13 27.85 -6.68
N GLU A 188 3.40 28.15 -6.92
CA GLU A 188 4.13 29.23 -6.26
C GLU A 188 5.18 29.84 -7.19
N MET A 189 5.48 31.11 -6.98
CA MET A 189 6.56 31.78 -7.70
C MET A 189 7.86 31.69 -6.88
N ILE A 190 8.89 31.13 -7.47
CA ILE A 190 10.23 31.07 -6.90
C ILE A 190 11.18 31.77 -7.90
N GLU A 191 11.85 32.82 -7.48
CA GLU A 191 12.78 33.60 -8.32
C GLU A 191 12.18 33.95 -9.70
N ASN A 192 10.94 34.46 -9.72
CA ASN A 192 10.16 34.80 -10.92
C ASN A 192 9.82 33.59 -11.84
N THR A 193 10.00 32.37 -11.39
CA THR A 193 9.62 31.16 -12.11
C THR A 193 8.38 30.54 -11.48
N SER A 194 7.33 30.28 -12.26
CA SER A 194 6.15 29.53 -11.79
C SER A 194 6.54 28.07 -11.58
N THR A 195 6.33 27.59 -10.36
CA THR A 195 6.63 26.21 -9.96
C THR A 195 5.41 25.51 -9.42
N LYS A 196 5.38 24.17 -9.56
CA LYS A 196 4.31 23.34 -9.03
C LYS A 196 4.92 22.25 -8.15
N ARG A 197 4.31 22.06 -6.99
CA ARG A 197 4.69 20.98 -6.07
C ARG A 197 3.48 20.37 -5.38
N ILE A 198 3.65 19.21 -4.80
CA ILE A 198 2.64 18.57 -3.96
C ILE A 198 2.68 19.18 -2.56
N THR A 199 1.51 19.46 -1.98
CA THR A 199 1.42 19.74 -0.53
C THR A 199 1.82 18.51 0.28
N GLN A 200 2.51 18.74 1.39
CA GLN A 200 2.85 17.67 2.34
C GLN A 200 1.78 17.47 3.41
N ILE A 201 0.72 18.26 3.37
CA ILE A 201 -0.38 18.22 4.34
C ILE A 201 -1.58 17.52 3.69
N ALA A 202 -1.93 16.34 4.20
CA ALA A 202 -3.06 15.55 3.72
C ALA A 202 -4.34 15.73 4.55
N PHE A 203 -4.24 16.24 5.80
CA PHE A 203 -5.40 16.51 6.64
C PHE A 203 -6.03 17.88 6.32
N LYS A 204 -7.30 18.03 6.68
CA LYS A 204 -8.05 19.29 6.59
C LYS A 204 -8.50 19.69 8.00
N TRP A 205 -8.46 20.98 8.30
CA TRP A 205 -9.26 21.55 9.37
C TRP A 205 -10.69 21.75 8.85
N ASN A 206 -11.67 21.29 9.60
CA ASN A 206 -13.09 21.61 9.38
C ASN A 206 -13.52 22.69 10.36
#